data_670c78ff8c4001652c38acb4cbfff60d
#
_entry.id   670c78ff8c4001652c38acb4cbfff60d
#
_cell.length_a   1.000
_cell.length_b   1.000
_cell.length_c   1.000
_cell.angle_alpha   90.00
_cell.angle_beta   90.00
_cell.angle_gamma   90.00
#
_symmetry.space_group_name_H-M   'P 1'
#
loop_
_entity.id
_entity.type
_entity.pdbx_description
1 polymer ?
#
loop_
_entity_poly.entity_id
_entity_poly.type
_entity_poly.pdbx_seq_one_letter_code
_entity_poly.pdbx_strand_id
1 'polypeptide(L)'
;PAPGARKAAIKAQAKADKARALRSAREGKLSVGELMYLAADDGLTAVILYTNKQGQPCACGFRRSSLKAAFAYRYCNAQEREKYVSDWLTAENTRIAEKAAIKGSHSLKVGDVLYTSWGYEQTNVDFYEVTAVRGAVVDLVEIAQDRTSCEHGMQGKCRPRKGEHIGYAQIGKRPNAHNQVRITSFATACVWDGREKAWSSYA
;
A
#
# COMPACT_ATOMS: atom_id res chain seq x y z
N PRO A 1 14.26 -7.33 31.21
CA PRO A 1 13.20 -7.29 30.22
C PRO A 1 13.54 -8.24 29.06
N ALA A 2 12.54 -9.06 28.67
CA ALA A 2 12.70 -10.04 27.58
C ALA A 2 13.22 -9.37 26.29
N PRO A 3 14.04 -10.04 25.45
CA PRO A 3 14.64 -9.44 24.25
C PRO A 3 13.64 -8.80 23.30
N GLY A 4 12.41 -9.31 23.24
CA GLY A 4 11.33 -8.78 22.43
C GLY A 4 10.80 -7.42 22.90
N ALA A 5 10.68 -7.23 24.22
CA ALA A 5 10.20 -5.97 24.81
C ALA A 5 11.17 -4.81 24.57
N ARG A 6 12.47 -5.05 24.64
CA ARG A 6 13.52 -4.05 24.34
C ARG A 6 13.47 -3.61 22.87
N LYS A 7 13.29 -4.55 21.93
CA LYS A 7 13.13 -4.25 20.49
C LYS A 7 11.88 -3.42 20.20
N ALA A 8 10.76 -3.75 20.86
CA ALA A 8 9.51 -2.99 20.72
C ALA A 8 9.65 -1.56 21.25
N ALA A 9 10.30 -1.38 22.40
CA ALA A 9 10.53 -0.05 23.00
C ALA A 9 11.43 0.82 22.11
N ILE A 10 12.53 0.29 21.56
CA ILE A 10 13.41 1.00 20.64
C ILE A 10 12.63 1.44 19.37
N LYS A 11 11.78 0.57 18.82
CA LYS A 11 10.97 0.90 17.65
C LYS A 11 9.92 1.97 17.95
N ALA A 12 9.30 1.92 19.11
CA ALA A 12 8.35 2.94 19.55
C ALA A 12 9.03 4.30 19.73
N GLN A 13 10.20 4.34 20.38
CA GLN A 13 10.98 5.55 20.54
C GLN A 13 11.39 6.16 19.20
N ALA A 14 11.93 5.37 18.29
CA ALA A 14 12.31 5.83 16.95
C ALA A 14 11.11 6.39 16.16
N LYS A 15 9.90 5.81 16.35
CA LYS A 15 8.67 6.34 15.74
C LYS A 15 8.30 7.70 16.33
N ALA A 16 8.40 7.85 17.66
CA ALA A 16 8.11 9.10 18.36
C ALA A 16 9.08 10.23 17.97
N ASP A 17 10.38 9.91 17.88
CA ASP A 17 11.41 10.87 17.47
C ASP A 17 11.20 11.34 16.03
N LYS A 18 10.84 10.42 15.13
CA LYS A 18 10.48 10.74 13.75
C LYS A 18 9.26 11.65 13.67
N ALA A 19 8.22 11.37 14.46
CA ALA A 19 7.01 12.19 14.51
C ALA A 19 7.32 13.62 15.01
N ARG A 20 8.16 13.74 16.04
CA ARG A 20 8.62 15.03 16.58
C ARG A 20 9.40 15.83 15.55
N ALA A 21 10.36 15.22 14.86
CA ALA A 21 11.15 15.86 13.82
C ALA A 21 10.29 16.36 12.66
N LEU A 22 9.30 15.54 12.23
CA LEU A 22 8.35 15.93 11.17
C LEU A 22 7.45 17.09 11.60
N ARG A 23 7.00 17.09 12.84
CA ARG A 23 6.20 18.19 13.40
C ARG A 23 7.00 19.49 13.34
N SER A 24 8.19 19.52 13.92
CA SER A 24 9.05 20.70 13.90
C SER A 24 9.36 21.21 12.47
N ALA A 25 9.68 20.30 11.55
CA ALA A 25 9.95 20.65 10.15
C ALA A 25 8.71 21.20 9.40
N ARG A 26 7.51 20.77 9.75
CA ARG A 26 6.26 21.26 9.16
C ARG A 26 5.84 22.61 9.73
N GLU A 27 5.91 22.75 11.05
CA GLU A 27 5.65 24.01 11.76
C GLU A 27 6.61 25.11 11.30
N GLY A 28 7.89 24.80 11.13
CA GLY A 28 8.91 25.75 10.65
C GLY A 28 8.68 26.27 9.21
N LYS A 29 7.82 25.63 8.42
CA LYS A 29 7.42 26.14 7.10
C LYS A 29 6.33 27.20 7.15
N LEU A 30 5.65 27.33 8.28
CA LEU A 30 4.55 28.25 8.48
C LEU A 30 5.06 29.43 9.32
N SER A 31 5.38 30.56 8.67
CA SER A 31 5.81 31.79 9.34
C SER A 31 4.61 32.55 9.93
N VAL A 32 3.91 31.91 10.88
CA VAL A 32 2.68 32.42 11.51
C VAL A 32 2.77 32.22 13.03
N GLY A 33 1.89 32.87 13.77
CA GLY A 33 1.88 32.85 15.23
C GLY A 33 1.48 31.51 15.84
N GLU A 34 0.35 31.46 16.52
CA GLU A 34 -0.11 30.26 17.20
C GLU A 34 -0.50 29.14 16.23
N LEU A 35 0.03 27.93 16.48
CA LEU A 35 -0.19 26.74 15.69
C LEU A 35 -0.83 25.64 16.55
N MET A 36 -1.89 25.02 16.07
CA MET A 36 -2.47 23.81 16.66
C MET A 36 -2.17 22.61 15.74
N TYR A 37 -1.52 21.59 16.28
CA TYR A 37 -1.13 20.38 15.57
C TYR A 37 -2.05 19.21 15.93
N LEU A 38 -2.76 18.67 14.95
CA LEU A 38 -3.67 17.53 15.09
C LEU A 38 -3.07 16.33 14.33
N ALA A 39 -2.81 15.23 15.02
CA ALA A 39 -2.26 14.02 14.41
C ALA A 39 -3.35 12.96 14.19
N ALA A 40 -3.22 12.21 13.09
CA ALA A 40 -3.98 10.98 12.85
C ALA A 40 -3.39 9.79 13.62
N ASP A 41 -4.06 8.64 13.58
CA ASP A 41 -3.73 7.42 14.34
C ASP A 41 -2.33 6.84 14.03
N ASP A 42 -1.77 7.11 12.85
CA ASP A 42 -0.41 6.70 12.51
C ASP A 42 0.68 7.53 13.20
N GLY A 43 0.31 8.67 13.82
CA GLY A 43 1.21 9.63 14.44
C GLY A 43 2.09 10.40 13.45
N LEU A 44 1.91 10.22 12.14
CA LEU A 44 2.73 10.83 11.08
C LEU A 44 1.90 11.70 10.14
N THR A 45 0.66 11.30 9.86
CA THR A 45 -0.33 12.11 9.15
C THR A 45 -0.85 13.17 10.09
N ALA A 46 -0.93 14.41 9.66
CA ALA A 46 -1.31 15.50 10.56
C ALA A 46 -1.88 16.71 9.81
N VAL A 47 -2.61 17.53 10.54
CA VAL A 47 -3.08 18.84 10.11
C VAL A 47 -2.55 19.89 11.08
N ILE A 48 -2.10 21.01 10.54
CA ILE A 48 -1.75 22.21 11.30
C ILE A 48 -2.83 23.25 11.07
N LEU A 49 -3.48 23.68 12.14
CA LEU A 49 -4.42 24.79 12.15
C LEU A 49 -3.67 26.06 12.52
N TYR A 50 -3.95 27.14 11.84
CA TYR A 50 -3.35 28.45 12.11
C TYR A 50 -4.26 29.58 11.65
N THR A 51 -3.92 30.78 12.06
CA THR A 51 -4.55 32.01 11.58
C THR A 51 -3.52 32.79 10.76
N ASN A 52 -3.88 33.19 9.56
CA ASN A 52 -2.98 33.97 8.72
C ASN A 52 -2.85 35.43 9.22
N LYS A 53 -1.96 36.21 8.59
CA LYS A 53 -1.74 37.61 8.95
C LYS A 53 -2.97 38.50 8.80
N GLN A 54 -3.97 38.09 8.04
CA GLN A 54 -5.25 38.78 7.85
C GLN A 54 -6.34 38.33 8.85
N GLY A 55 -5.98 37.51 9.87
CA GLY A 55 -6.94 37.02 10.86
C GLY A 55 -7.83 35.87 10.38
N GLN A 56 -7.56 35.26 9.21
CA GLN A 56 -8.42 34.26 8.63
C GLN A 56 -7.99 32.84 9.07
N PRO A 57 -8.95 31.95 9.38
CA PRO A 57 -8.67 30.58 9.77
C PRO A 57 -8.13 29.77 8.58
N CYS A 58 -7.00 29.09 8.79
CA CYS A 58 -6.31 28.29 7.78
C CYS A 58 -6.03 26.90 8.32
N ALA A 59 -5.86 25.92 7.40
CA ALA A 59 -5.38 24.59 7.72
C ALA A 59 -4.46 24.05 6.64
N CYS A 60 -3.45 23.31 7.05
CA CYS A 60 -2.48 22.66 6.17
C CYS A 60 -2.33 21.18 6.57
N GLY A 61 -2.69 20.25 5.68
CA GLY A 61 -2.65 18.82 5.93
C GLY A 61 -1.45 18.14 5.29
N PHE A 62 -0.88 17.15 5.99
CA PHE A 62 0.29 16.38 5.56
C PHE A 62 0.03 14.89 5.72
N ARG A 63 0.38 14.10 4.72
CA ARG A 63 0.25 12.64 4.76
C ARG A 63 1.57 11.97 5.13
N ARG A 64 1.53 11.09 6.13
CA ARG A 64 2.66 10.25 6.55
C ARG A 64 3.93 11.08 6.80
N SER A 65 5.06 10.70 6.18
CA SER A 65 6.36 11.39 6.33
C SER A 65 6.59 12.52 5.33
N SER A 66 5.56 12.93 4.55
CA SER A 66 5.70 13.99 3.55
C SER A 66 5.88 15.34 4.23
N LEU A 67 6.77 16.15 3.68
CA LEU A 67 6.90 17.58 3.96
C LEU A 67 6.15 18.43 2.91
N LYS A 68 5.62 17.81 1.85
CA LYS A 68 4.72 18.45 0.89
C LYS A 68 3.30 18.37 1.44
N ALA A 69 2.62 19.50 1.49
CA ALA A 69 1.22 19.57 1.91
C ALA A 69 0.33 18.75 0.95
N ALA A 70 -0.60 17.99 1.52
CA ALA A 70 -1.69 17.35 0.80
C ALA A 70 -2.80 18.35 0.46
N PHE A 71 -2.98 19.32 1.33
CA PHE A 71 -3.80 20.51 1.10
C PHE A 71 -3.29 21.67 1.95
N ALA A 72 -3.59 22.92 1.53
CA ALA A 72 -3.36 24.14 2.29
C ALA A 72 -4.48 25.11 1.92
N TYR A 73 -5.45 25.30 2.82
CA TYR A 73 -6.65 26.06 2.55
C TYR A 73 -6.88 27.15 3.59
N ARG A 74 -7.54 28.20 3.13
CA ARG A 74 -8.12 29.28 3.91
C ARG A 74 -9.63 29.07 3.94
N TYR A 75 -10.25 29.32 5.09
CA TYR A 75 -11.67 29.12 5.32
C TYR A 75 -12.35 30.45 5.65
N CYS A 76 -13.66 30.55 5.39
CA CYS A 76 -14.43 31.72 5.71
C CYS A 76 -14.61 31.92 7.22
N ASN A 77 -14.70 30.81 7.97
CA ASN A 77 -14.83 30.79 9.42
C ASN A 77 -14.20 29.54 10.05
N ALA A 78 -14.08 29.55 11.38
CA ALA A 78 -13.46 28.46 12.13
C ALA A 78 -14.28 27.15 12.06
N GLN A 79 -15.61 27.25 12.00
CA GLN A 79 -16.49 26.06 11.97
C GLN A 79 -16.32 25.27 10.67
N GLU A 80 -16.25 25.94 9.52
CA GLU A 80 -15.97 25.29 8.24
C GLU A 80 -14.59 24.61 8.23
N ARG A 81 -13.58 25.28 8.79
CA ARG A 81 -12.24 24.71 8.94
C ARG A 81 -12.27 23.44 9.78
N GLU A 82 -12.90 23.49 10.95
CA GLU A 82 -12.97 22.37 11.88
C GLU A 82 -13.72 21.18 11.27
N LYS A 83 -14.84 21.45 10.59
CA LYS A 83 -15.60 20.41 9.88
C LYS A 83 -14.74 19.73 8.81
N TYR A 84 -14.12 20.51 7.92
CA TYR A 84 -13.26 19.95 6.86
C TYR A 84 -12.11 19.13 7.43
N VAL A 85 -11.46 19.64 8.45
CA VAL A 85 -10.31 18.97 9.09
C VAL A 85 -10.73 17.67 9.78
N SER A 86 -11.87 17.66 10.48
CA SER A 86 -12.45 16.47 11.08
C SER A 86 -12.76 15.39 10.04
N ASP A 87 -13.46 15.78 8.98
CA ASP A 87 -13.82 14.87 7.88
C ASP A 87 -12.56 14.28 7.20
N TRP A 88 -11.56 15.14 6.95
CA TRP A 88 -10.30 14.72 6.35
C TRP A 88 -9.49 13.77 7.25
N LEU A 89 -9.38 14.05 8.55
CA LEU A 89 -8.69 13.17 9.51
C LEU A 89 -9.41 11.83 9.65
N THR A 90 -10.73 11.83 9.68
CA THR A 90 -11.54 10.61 9.70
C THR A 90 -11.29 9.74 8.47
N ALA A 91 -11.31 10.34 7.29
CA ALA A 91 -11.01 9.62 6.05
C ALA A 91 -9.56 9.07 6.03
N GLU A 92 -8.58 9.83 6.52
CA GLU A 92 -7.21 9.37 6.62
C GLU A 92 -7.04 8.23 7.64
N ASN A 93 -7.72 8.29 8.80
CA ASN A 93 -7.71 7.22 9.79
C ASN A 93 -8.34 5.93 9.24
N THR A 94 -9.46 6.02 8.53
CA THR A 94 -10.06 4.88 7.82
C THR A 94 -9.05 4.27 6.84
N ARG A 95 -8.40 5.08 6.01
CA ARG A 95 -7.38 4.62 5.07
C ARG A 95 -6.15 4.00 5.75
N ILE A 96 -5.76 4.50 6.91
CA ILE A 96 -4.67 3.93 7.72
C ILE A 96 -5.07 2.57 8.27
N ALA A 97 -6.30 2.45 8.81
CA ALA A 97 -6.84 1.20 9.33
C ALA A 97 -6.98 0.12 8.24
N GLU A 98 -7.53 0.47 7.07
CA GLU A 98 -7.61 -0.44 5.92
C GLU A 98 -6.24 -0.97 5.49
N LYS A 99 -5.24 -0.07 5.39
CA LYS A 99 -3.86 -0.48 5.08
C LYS A 99 -3.23 -1.35 6.16
N ALA A 100 -3.57 -1.13 7.41
CA ALA A 100 -3.10 -1.97 8.51
C ALA A 100 -3.76 -3.36 8.46
N ALA A 101 -5.05 -3.44 8.15
CA ALA A 101 -5.79 -4.69 7.96
C ALA A 101 -5.22 -5.52 6.79
N ILE A 102 -4.91 -4.88 5.66
CA ILE A 102 -4.27 -5.53 4.50
C ILE A 102 -2.86 -6.07 4.82
N LYS A 103 -2.21 -5.57 5.88
CA LYS A 103 -0.87 -5.98 6.31
C LYS A 103 -0.85 -7.24 7.20
N GLY A 104 -1.98 -7.90 7.37
CA GLY A 104 -2.14 -9.12 8.17
C GLY A 104 -1.34 -10.32 7.65
N SER A 105 -1.44 -11.44 8.36
CA SER A 105 -0.85 -12.71 7.93
C SER A 105 -1.63 -13.29 6.75
N HIS A 106 -0.89 -13.84 5.77
CA HIS A 106 -1.49 -14.58 4.66
C HIS A 106 -1.89 -16.00 5.08
N SER A 107 -2.73 -16.64 4.27
CA SER A 107 -3.15 -18.04 4.43
C SER A 107 -2.64 -18.96 3.30
N LEU A 108 -1.69 -18.48 2.47
CA LEU A 108 -1.11 -19.25 1.38
C LEU A 108 -0.41 -20.52 1.89
N LYS A 109 -0.53 -21.59 1.11
CA LYS A 109 0.07 -22.89 1.35
C LYS A 109 0.97 -23.28 0.18
N VAL A 110 1.92 -24.19 0.43
CA VAL A 110 2.72 -24.80 -0.64
C VAL A 110 1.79 -25.49 -1.63
N GLY A 111 2.00 -25.25 -2.91
CA GLY A 111 1.20 -25.75 -4.01
C GLY A 111 0.00 -24.85 -4.37
N ASP A 112 -0.23 -23.73 -3.67
CA ASP A 112 -1.19 -22.73 -4.15
C ASP A 112 -0.67 -22.06 -5.42
N VAL A 113 -1.57 -21.82 -6.36
CA VAL A 113 -1.28 -21.12 -7.61
C VAL A 113 -1.77 -19.69 -7.54
N LEU A 114 -0.90 -18.77 -7.93
CA LEU A 114 -1.22 -17.35 -8.10
C LEU A 114 -1.08 -16.97 -9.58
N TYR A 115 -1.73 -15.90 -9.98
CA TYR A 115 -1.59 -15.33 -11.32
C TYR A 115 -1.43 -13.82 -11.28
N THR A 116 -0.71 -13.29 -12.27
CA THR A 116 -0.68 -11.86 -12.60
C THR A 116 -1.45 -11.62 -13.89
N SER A 117 -2.01 -10.42 -14.02
CA SER A 117 -2.52 -9.91 -15.29
C SER A 117 -2.00 -8.47 -15.43
N TRP A 118 -1.24 -8.20 -16.49
CA TRP A 118 -0.55 -6.92 -16.67
C TRP A 118 -0.38 -6.59 -18.16
N GLY A 119 -0.10 -5.31 -18.43
CA GLY A 119 0.10 -4.76 -19.76
C GLY A 119 -0.75 -3.51 -19.98
N TYR A 120 -0.37 -2.67 -20.93
CA TYR A 120 -1.11 -1.44 -21.26
C TYR A 120 -1.96 -1.63 -22.52
N GLU A 121 -1.35 -2.06 -23.62
CA GLU A 121 -2.05 -2.32 -24.89
C GLU A 121 -2.39 -3.79 -25.10
N GLN A 122 -1.70 -4.68 -24.41
CA GLN A 122 -1.95 -6.13 -24.43
C GLN A 122 -2.12 -6.66 -23.02
N THR A 123 -2.70 -7.85 -22.86
CA THR A 123 -2.87 -8.52 -21.59
C THR A 123 -1.94 -9.71 -21.47
N ASN A 124 -0.90 -9.58 -20.67
CA ASN A 124 -0.02 -10.68 -20.30
C ASN A 124 -0.55 -11.36 -19.03
N VAL A 125 -0.48 -12.68 -19.00
CA VAL A 125 -0.84 -13.48 -17.82
C VAL A 125 0.32 -14.41 -17.53
N ASP A 126 0.79 -14.35 -16.28
CA ASP A 126 1.82 -15.26 -15.76
C ASP A 126 1.27 -15.98 -14.54
N PHE A 127 1.64 -17.24 -14.37
CA PHE A 127 1.24 -18.05 -13.24
C PHE A 127 2.44 -18.40 -12.37
N TYR A 128 2.20 -18.46 -11.07
CA TYR A 128 3.22 -18.75 -10.06
C TYR A 128 2.70 -19.81 -9.10
N GLU A 129 3.54 -20.77 -8.75
CA GLU A 129 3.28 -21.77 -7.71
C GLU A 129 4.05 -21.43 -6.42
N VAL A 130 3.39 -21.54 -5.28
CA VAL A 130 4.01 -21.39 -3.97
C VAL A 130 4.85 -22.63 -3.68
N THR A 131 6.16 -22.50 -3.64
CA THR A 131 7.10 -23.61 -3.40
C THR A 131 7.53 -23.74 -1.95
N ALA A 132 7.50 -22.63 -1.18
CA ALA A 132 7.78 -22.66 0.25
C ALA A 132 7.01 -21.56 0.99
N VAL A 133 6.65 -21.86 2.25
CA VAL A 133 6.03 -20.90 3.17
C VAL A 133 6.88 -20.83 4.43
N ARG A 134 7.37 -19.64 4.78
CA ARG A 134 8.23 -19.40 5.95
C ARG A 134 7.65 -18.26 6.80
N GLY A 135 6.67 -18.60 7.63
CA GLY A 135 5.96 -17.61 8.46
C GLY A 135 5.25 -16.55 7.61
N ALA A 136 5.72 -15.31 7.63
CA ALA A 136 5.10 -14.20 6.90
C ALA A 136 5.61 -14.02 5.45
N VAL A 137 6.43 -14.94 4.94
CA VAL A 137 7.00 -14.88 3.58
C VAL A 137 6.78 -16.18 2.84
N VAL A 138 6.69 -16.08 1.53
CA VAL A 138 6.56 -17.22 0.60
C VAL A 138 7.64 -17.17 -0.47
N ASP A 139 7.99 -18.31 -0.99
CA ASP A 139 8.77 -18.44 -2.21
C ASP A 139 7.84 -18.89 -3.33
N LEU A 140 8.00 -18.28 -4.49
CA LEU A 140 7.18 -18.52 -5.68
C LEU A 140 8.08 -18.92 -6.84
N VAL A 141 7.60 -19.80 -7.71
CA VAL A 141 8.24 -20.10 -8.98
C VAL A 141 7.22 -19.92 -10.09
N GLU A 142 7.64 -19.30 -11.19
CA GLU A 142 6.81 -19.19 -12.38
C GLU A 142 6.61 -20.57 -13.00
N ILE A 143 5.36 -20.87 -13.39
CA ILE A 143 4.98 -22.15 -13.99
C ILE A 143 4.48 -21.97 -15.40
N ALA A 144 4.62 -23.00 -16.20
CA ALA A 144 4.13 -23.07 -17.57
C ALA A 144 2.61 -22.91 -17.60
N GLN A 145 2.11 -22.53 -18.78
CA GLN A 145 0.69 -22.36 -19.02
C GLN A 145 0.28 -22.94 -20.37
N ASP A 146 -0.91 -23.52 -20.41
CA ASP A 146 -1.58 -23.85 -21.67
C ASP A 146 -2.27 -22.60 -22.18
N ARG A 147 -2.03 -22.26 -23.45
CA ARG A 147 -2.70 -21.15 -24.13
C ARG A 147 -3.56 -21.69 -25.26
N THR A 148 -4.81 -21.24 -25.31
CA THR A 148 -5.67 -21.36 -26.49
C THR A 148 -5.76 -20.01 -27.17
N SER A 149 -5.80 -19.96 -28.48
CA SER A 149 -6.01 -18.75 -29.26
C SER A 149 -7.35 -18.79 -29.97
N CYS A 150 -7.93 -17.60 -30.26
CA CYS A 150 -9.01 -17.47 -31.22
C CYS A 150 -8.49 -17.60 -32.65
N GLU A 151 -9.37 -17.64 -33.66
CA GLU A 151 -9.05 -17.81 -35.07
C GLU A 151 -7.99 -16.80 -35.61
N HIS A 152 -7.90 -15.61 -35.00
CA HIS A 152 -6.95 -14.57 -35.40
C HIS A 152 -5.65 -14.57 -34.57
N GLY A 153 -5.46 -15.49 -33.64
CA GLY A 153 -4.21 -15.68 -32.87
C GLY A 153 -3.82 -14.58 -31.89
N MET A 154 -4.53 -13.45 -31.86
CA MET A 154 -4.16 -12.27 -31.05
C MET A 154 -4.73 -12.24 -29.64
N GLN A 155 -5.62 -13.15 -29.31
CA GLN A 155 -6.24 -13.27 -27.99
C GLN A 155 -6.69 -14.69 -27.74
N GLY A 156 -6.88 -15.01 -26.45
CA GLY A 156 -7.31 -16.34 -26.07
C GLY A 156 -7.43 -16.49 -24.58
N LYS A 157 -7.38 -17.73 -24.15
CA LYS A 157 -7.42 -18.09 -22.73
C LYS A 157 -6.19 -18.89 -22.36
N CYS A 158 -5.84 -18.84 -21.07
CA CYS A 158 -4.72 -19.61 -20.54
C CYS A 158 -5.06 -20.23 -19.18
N ARG A 159 -4.39 -21.35 -18.88
CA ARG A 159 -4.46 -22.10 -17.62
C ARG A 159 -3.06 -22.46 -17.16
N PRO A 160 -2.80 -22.52 -15.83
CA PRO A 160 -1.51 -22.93 -15.32
C PRO A 160 -1.30 -24.44 -15.50
N ARG A 161 -0.05 -24.83 -15.75
CA ARG A 161 0.45 -26.19 -15.63
C ARG A 161 1.16 -26.36 -14.30
N LYS A 162 0.41 -26.76 -13.31
CA LYS A 162 0.93 -26.93 -11.95
C LYS A 162 2.09 -27.96 -11.92
N GLY A 163 3.18 -27.57 -11.24
CA GLY A 163 4.39 -28.39 -11.14
C GLY A 163 5.37 -28.23 -12.30
N GLU A 164 5.01 -27.57 -13.41
CA GLU A 164 5.93 -27.31 -14.53
C GLU A 164 6.61 -25.95 -14.34
N HIS A 165 7.70 -25.92 -13.61
CA HIS A 165 8.46 -24.71 -13.31
C HIS A 165 9.29 -24.27 -14.51
N ILE A 166 9.15 -22.99 -14.94
CA ILE A 166 9.84 -22.43 -16.12
C ILE A 166 10.71 -21.22 -15.79
N GLY A 167 10.51 -20.57 -14.66
CA GLY A 167 11.18 -19.34 -14.30
C GLY A 167 12.05 -19.46 -13.06
N TYR A 168 12.68 -18.33 -12.69
CA TYR A 168 13.47 -18.24 -11.47
C TYR A 168 12.60 -18.11 -10.23
N ALA A 169 13.07 -18.67 -9.12
CA ALA A 169 12.38 -18.55 -7.85
C ALA A 169 12.33 -17.10 -7.33
N GLN A 170 11.15 -16.63 -7.03
CA GLN A 170 10.88 -15.35 -6.37
C GLN A 170 10.92 -15.56 -4.84
N ILE A 171 12.10 -15.46 -4.24
CA ILE A 171 12.35 -15.84 -2.84
C ILE A 171 11.95 -14.73 -1.88
N GLY A 172 11.37 -15.09 -0.73
CA GLY A 172 11.12 -14.19 0.40
C GLY A 172 10.09 -13.10 0.13
N LYS A 173 9.16 -13.35 -0.75
CA LYS A 173 8.04 -12.42 -1.03
C LYS A 173 7.09 -12.37 0.16
N ARG A 174 6.57 -11.19 0.47
CA ARG A 174 5.63 -10.99 1.56
C ARG A 174 4.22 -10.76 1.03
N PRO A 175 3.32 -11.75 1.14
CA PRO A 175 1.91 -11.57 0.81
C PRO A 175 1.24 -10.57 1.76
N ASN A 176 0.13 -9.99 1.33
CA ASN A 176 -0.79 -9.25 2.20
C ASN A 176 -1.87 -10.19 2.77
N ALA A 177 -2.78 -9.65 3.60
CA ALA A 177 -3.89 -10.41 4.20
C ALA A 177 -4.89 -10.98 3.17
N HIS A 178 -4.89 -10.47 1.94
CA HIS A 178 -5.69 -10.98 0.83
C HIS A 178 -4.93 -11.99 -0.03
N ASN A 179 -3.81 -12.53 0.46
CA ASN A 179 -2.96 -13.47 -0.27
C ASN A 179 -2.37 -12.92 -1.58
N GLN A 180 -2.27 -11.59 -1.71
CA GLN A 180 -1.70 -10.98 -2.89
C GLN A 180 -0.19 -10.78 -2.69
N VAL A 181 0.58 -11.07 -3.74
CA VAL A 181 2.05 -10.98 -3.73
C VAL A 181 2.53 -10.02 -4.82
N ARG A 182 3.29 -9.01 -4.44
CA ARG A 182 3.91 -8.11 -5.42
C ARG A 182 5.11 -8.80 -6.09
N ILE A 183 4.98 -9.08 -7.37
CA ILE A 183 6.04 -9.69 -8.19
C ILE A 183 6.99 -8.63 -8.70
N THR A 184 6.46 -7.61 -9.40
CA THR A 184 7.22 -6.46 -9.91
C THR A 184 6.60 -5.14 -9.44
N SER A 185 7.11 -4.00 -9.92
CA SER A 185 6.54 -2.67 -9.64
C SER A 185 5.14 -2.49 -10.21
N PHE A 186 4.83 -3.18 -11.32
CA PHE A 186 3.57 -3.08 -12.06
C PHE A 186 2.69 -4.34 -11.99
N ALA A 187 3.20 -5.48 -11.48
CA ALA A 187 2.46 -6.74 -11.42
C ALA A 187 2.32 -7.26 -9.99
N THR A 188 1.08 -7.52 -9.59
CA THR A 188 0.71 -8.16 -8.32
C THR A 188 0.00 -9.47 -8.60
N ALA A 189 0.51 -10.56 -8.05
CA ALA A 189 -0.10 -11.88 -8.16
C ALA A 189 -1.23 -12.03 -7.15
N CYS A 190 -2.37 -12.52 -7.64
CA CYS A 190 -3.55 -12.88 -6.86
C CYS A 190 -3.75 -14.40 -6.89
N VAL A 191 -4.42 -14.97 -5.88
CA VAL A 191 -4.74 -16.40 -5.86
C VAL A 191 -5.58 -16.75 -7.09
N TRP A 192 -5.19 -17.81 -7.79
CA TRP A 192 -5.92 -18.30 -8.95
C TRP A 192 -7.25 -18.96 -8.49
N ASP A 193 -8.34 -18.55 -9.12
CA ASP A 193 -9.70 -18.98 -8.82
C ASP A 193 -10.15 -20.26 -9.53
N GLY A 194 -9.22 -20.97 -10.18
CA GLY A 194 -9.49 -22.18 -10.95
C GLY A 194 -10.05 -21.93 -12.36
N ARG A 195 -10.31 -20.67 -12.74
CA ARG A 195 -10.86 -20.31 -14.05
C ARG A 195 -9.76 -19.90 -15.02
N GLU A 196 -10.01 -20.13 -16.31
CA GLU A 196 -9.16 -19.62 -17.38
C GLU A 196 -9.04 -18.09 -17.30
N LYS A 197 -7.86 -17.59 -17.60
CA LYS A 197 -7.60 -16.15 -17.72
C LYS A 197 -7.49 -15.76 -19.18
N ALA A 198 -8.05 -14.62 -19.53
CA ALA A 198 -7.92 -14.06 -20.88
C ALA A 198 -6.54 -13.41 -21.07
N TRP A 199 -5.92 -13.65 -22.21
CA TRP A 199 -4.73 -12.96 -22.65
C TRP A 199 -4.94 -12.32 -24.02
N SER A 200 -4.21 -11.26 -24.32
CA SER A 200 -4.19 -10.66 -25.66
C SER A 200 -2.77 -10.23 -26.01
N SER A 201 -2.49 -10.19 -27.30
CA SER A 201 -1.21 -9.76 -27.85
C SER A 201 -1.48 -8.84 -29.04
N TYR A 202 -0.67 -7.82 -29.23
CA TYR A 202 -0.60 -7.07 -30.49
C TYR A 202 0.56 -7.63 -31.32
N ALA A 203 0.35 -7.73 -32.63
CA ALA A 203 1.37 -8.15 -33.55
C ALA A 203 2.36 -7.01 -33.82
#